data_7ba6503dbf6ddd338cd145c2b69de525
#
_entry.id   7ba6503dbf6ddd338cd145c2b69de525
#
_cell.length_a   1.000
_cell.length_b   1.000
_cell.length_c   1.000
_cell.angle_alpha   90.00
_cell.angle_beta   90.00
_cell.angle_gamma   90.00
#
_symmetry.space_group_name_H-M   'P 1'
#
loop_
_entity.id
_entity.type
_entity.pdbx_description
1 polymer ?
#
loop_
_entity_poly.entity_id
_entity_poly.type
_entity_poly.pdbx_seq_one_letter_code
_entity_poly.pdbx_strand_id
1 'polypeptide(L)'
;MLKAVGLNEQQERVYRALLEFPGEPPAALGARLALSAQEMDAALSSLETLGLVSRGPGSSSPVPAPPDVAVEALITRRQEELGRARLAAAQLAKTFRSVTRHSPAELVEVIAGREPVRTRFEQLQLGARKEVLVFDKPPYASPIGANKLELEYLGRGVANRSVYDTLSLEVPGQVEWLSEVVPAGEQARVFPGLPLKLAIADRKLGLVPISIEEPSMQEGALLVHPSGLLDALVALLETLWKQSIPIEQALLPPGEGASAVISPDKGRAPGPEDRRLLALMAAGLTDEAIARQLGIGSRTVRRRTSALMRALGVQTRFQAGLQAAKRGWL
;
A
#
# COMPACT_ATOMS: atom_id res chain seq x y z
N MET A 1 -17.85 19.84 8.79
CA MET A 1 -16.38 19.86 8.63
C MET A 1 -15.62 19.55 9.93
N LEU A 2 -16.08 20.04 11.09
CA LEU A 2 -15.38 19.88 12.38
C LEU A 2 -15.74 18.58 13.14
N LYS A 3 -16.47 17.66 12.52
CA LYS A 3 -16.82 16.35 13.11
C LYS A 3 -15.57 15.53 13.50
N ALA A 4 -14.50 15.64 12.73
CA ALA A 4 -13.25 14.93 12.99
C ALA A 4 -12.57 15.34 14.30
N VAL A 5 -12.81 16.55 14.77
CA VAL A 5 -12.28 17.08 16.04
C VAL A 5 -13.29 17.03 17.19
N GLY A 6 -14.41 16.34 17.00
CA GLY A 6 -15.37 16.02 18.06
C GLY A 6 -16.59 16.92 18.14
N LEU A 7 -16.82 17.83 17.20
CA LEU A 7 -18.06 18.63 17.14
C LEU A 7 -19.14 17.84 16.42
N ASN A 8 -20.36 17.87 16.97
CA ASN A 8 -21.52 17.43 16.21
C ASN A 8 -22.04 18.58 15.29
N GLU A 9 -22.96 18.25 14.39
CA GLU A 9 -23.48 19.19 13.38
C GLU A 9 -24.14 20.41 14.00
N GLN A 10 -24.89 20.24 15.09
CA GLN A 10 -25.55 21.32 15.80
C GLN A 10 -24.52 22.26 16.45
N GLN A 11 -23.52 21.73 17.13
CA GLN A 11 -22.42 22.50 17.73
C GLN A 11 -21.65 23.30 16.67
N GLU A 12 -21.35 22.70 15.54
CA GLU A 12 -20.70 23.40 14.43
C GLU A 12 -21.55 24.54 13.88
N ARG A 13 -22.87 24.34 13.73
CA ARG A 13 -23.79 25.38 13.28
C ARG A 13 -23.88 26.55 14.30
N VAL A 14 -23.97 26.25 15.59
CA VAL A 14 -24.00 27.28 16.65
C VAL A 14 -22.69 28.06 16.69
N TYR A 15 -21.55 27.39 16.62
CA TYR A 15 -20.25 28.06 16.63
C TYR A 15 -20.06 28.97 15.41
N ARG A 16 -20.47 28.54 14.21
CA ARG A 16 -20.44 29.38 13.01
C ARG A 16 -21.35 30.61 13.16
N ALA A 17 -22.55 30.43 13.69
CA ALA A 17 -23.47 31.55 13.89
C ALA A 17 -22.90 32.59 14.88
N LEU A 18 -22.21 32.15 15.93
CA LEU A 18 -21.51 33.05 16.86
C LEU A 18 -20.39 33.85 16.20
N LEU A 19 -19.69 33.27 15.23
CA LEU A 19 -18.66 33.95 14.46
C LEU A 19 -19.23 34.95 13.44
N GLU A 20 -20.36 34.60 12.81
CA GLU A 20 -21.05 35.44 11.82
C GLU A 20 -21.84 36.59 12.45
N PHE A 21 -22.37 36.41 13.67
CA PHE A 21 -23.18 37.38 14.37
C PHE A 21 -22.64 37.66 15.78
N PRO A 22 -21.48 38.32 15.90
CA PRO A 22 -20.83 38.56 17.18
C PRO A 22 -21.66 39.49 18.08
N GLY A 23 -21.88 39.02 19.31
CA GLY A 23 -22.66 39.78 20.32
C GLY A 23 -24.16 39.61 20.25
N GLU A 24 -24.71 38.84 19.29
CA GLU A 24 -26.14 38.53 19.25
C GLU A 24 -26.52 37.63 20.44
N PRO A 25 -27.66 37.95 21.15
CA PRO A 25 -28.09 37.14 22.28
C PRO A 25 -28.41 35.69 21.88
N PRO A 26 -28.13 34.68 22.77
CA PRO A 26 -28.42 33.27 22.49
C PRO A 26 -29.85 32.98 22.03
N ALA A 27 -30.86 33.73 22.56
CA ALA A 27 -32.24 33.56 22.14
C ALA A 27 -32.48 33.95 20.67
N ALA A 28 -31.83 35.01 20.18
CA ALA A 28 -31.96 35.46 18.80
C ALA A 28 -31.23 34.47 17.84
N LEU A 29 -30.04 34.00 18.22
CA LEU A 29 -29.32 32.97 17.49
C LEU A 29 -30.10 31.65 17.44
N GLY A 30 -30.73 31.25 18.56
CA GLY A 30 -31.60 30.07 18.63
C GLY A 30 -32.76 30.14 17.65
N ALA A 31 -33.45 31.29 17.60
CA ALA A 31 -34.53 31.52 16.63
C ALA A 31 -34.05 31.43 15.17
N ARG A 32 -32.88 31.98 14.87
CA ARG A 32 -32.25 31.95 13.55
C ARG A 32 -31.88 30.54 13.11
N LEU A 33 -31.41 29.71 14.05
CA LEU A 33 -30.99 28.32 13.80
C LEU A 33 -32.13 27.31 13.93
N ALA A 34 -33.34 27.76 14.28
CA ALA A 34 -34.50 26.95 14.62
C ALA A 34 -34.22 25.96 15.78
N LEU A 35 -33.52 26.44 16.83
CA LEU A 35 -33.22 25.69 18.04
C LEU A 35 -34.02 26.20 19.21
N SER A 36 -34.49 25.30 20.05
CA SER A 36 -35.11 25.65 21.34
C SER A 36 -34.07 26.25 22.30
N ALA A 37 -34.54 26.97 23.34
CA ALA A 37 -33.65 27.54 24.35
C ALA A 37 -32.81 26.46 25.05
N GLN A 38 -33.35 25.26 25.27
CA GLN A 38 -32.68 24.14 25.90
C GLN A 38 -31.57 23.56 24.97
N GLU A 39 -31.86 23.42 23.68
CA GLU A 39 -30.87 22.94 22.69
C GLU A 39 -29.73 23.93 22.50
N MET A 40 -30.02 25.22 22.47
CA MET A 40 -29.03 26.27 22.40
C MET A 40 -28.11 26.28 23.62
N ASP A 41 -28.68 26.19 24.84
CA ASP A 41 -27.88 26.17 26.08
C ASP A 41 -27.02 24.93 26.18
N ALA A 42 -27.54 23.77 25.80
CA ALA A 42 -26.76 22.52 25.73
C ALA A 42 -25.62 22.63 24.74
N ALA A 43 -25.84 23.22 23.56
CA ALA A 43 -24.79 23.42 22.56
C ALA A 43 -23.72 24.40 23.04
N LEU A 44 -24.12 25.52 23.67
CA LEU A 44 -23.20 26.51 24.22
C LEU A 44 -22.36 25.92 25.37
N SER A 45 -22.97 25.19 26.30
CA SER A 45 -22.26 24.53 27.42
C SER A 45 -21.24 23.50 26.91
N SER A 46 -21.57 22.77 25.84
CA SER A 46 -20.62 21.85 25.19
C SER A 46 -19.48 22.58 24.51
N LEU A 47 -19.78 23.68 23.78
CA LEU A 47 -18.74 24.51 23.13
C LEU A 47 -17.81 25.16 24.15
N GLU A 48 -18.33 25.55 25.33
CA GLU A 48 -17.49 26.03 26.44
C GLU A 48 -16.56 24.96 26.99
N THR A 49 -17.08 23.74 27.19
CA THR A 49 -16.27 22.60 27.64
C THR A 49 -15.13 22.26 26.62
N LEU A 50 -15.39 22.48 25.34
CA LEU A 50 -14.42 22.31 24.27
C LEU A 50 -13.45 23.51 24.12
N GLY A 51 -13.71 24.62 24.83
CA GLY A 51 -12.89 25.84 24.73
C GLY A 51 -13.12 26.69 23.46
N LEU A 52 -14.21 26.42 22.74
CA LEU A 52 -14.60 27.16 21.52
C LEU A 52 -15.37 28.43 21.82
N VAL A 53 -15.96 28.52 23.00
CA VAL A 53 -16.76 29.67 23.48
C VAL A 53 -16.39 29.97 24.93
N SER A 54 -16.40 31.22 25.33
CA SER A 54 -16.28 31.65 26.72
C SER A 54 -17.45 32.56 27.08
N ARG A 55 -17.92 32.45 28.34
CA ARG A 55 -18.85 33.43 28.95
C ARG A 55 -18.08 34.25 29.99
N GLY A 56 -18.02 35.55 29.77
CA GLY A 56 -17.38 36.46 30.74
C GLY A 56 -18.24 36.61 32.01
N PRO A 57 -17.63 36.86 33.19
CA PRO A 57 -18.38 37.18 34.39
C PRO A 57 -19.20 38.44 34.17
N GLY A 58 -20.56 38.31 34.22
CA GLY A 58 -21.52 39.41 34.02
C GLY A 58 -21.93 39.67 32.57
N SER A 59 -21.45 38.94 31.61
CA SER A 59 -21.89 39.00 30.19
C SER A 59 -22.88 37.88 29.88
N SER A 60 -24.07 38.22 29.40
CA SER A 60 -25.06 37.26 28.92
C SER A 60 -24.77 36.75 27.49
N SER A 61 -23.79 37.33 26.81
CA SER A 61 -23.46 36.96 25.43
C SER A 61 -22.21 36.09 25.39
N PRO A 62 -22.28 34.90 24.75
CA PRO A 62 -21.12 34.04 24.56
C PRO A 62 -20.15 34.66 23.56
N VAL A 63 -18.84 34.58 23.87
CA VAL A 63 -17.76 35.06 23.02
C VAL A 63 -17.06 33.87 22.37
N PRO A 64 -17.08 33.74 21.03
CA PRO A 64 -16.38 32.66 20.36
C PRO A 64 -14.86 32.89 20.41
N ALA A 65 -14.11 31.84 20.61
CA ALA A 65 -12.65 31.83 20.46
C ALA A 65 -12.27 31.90 18.97
N PRO A 66 -11.09 32.48 18.63
CA PRO A 66 -10.62 32.49 17.25
C PRO A 66 -10.52 31.07 16.70
N PRO A 67 -11.08 30.80 15.49
CA PRO A 67 -11.15 29.43 14.95
C PRO A 67 -9.82 28.73 14.75
N ASP A 68 -8.79 29.48 14.33
CA ASP A 68 -7.44 29.00 14.12
C ASP A 68 -6.83 28.44 15.42
N VAL A 69 -6.97 29.15 16.52
CA VAL A 69 -6.45 28.76 17.83
C VAL A 69 -7.29 27.63 18.44
N ALA A 70 -8.61 27.78 18.41
CA ALA A 70 -9.50 26.85 19.08
C ALA A 70 -9.57 25.47 18.39
N VAL A 71 -9.57 25.45 17.06
CA VAL A 71 -9.56 24.19 16.29
C VAL A 71 -8.21 23.48 16.45
N GLU A 72 -7.10 24.20 16.44
CA GLU A 72 -5.77 23.60 16.66
C GLU A 72 -5.62 22.97 18.04
N ALA A 73 -6.17 23.60 19.08
CA ALA A 73 -6.24 23.03 20.42
C ALA A 73 -7.05 21.71 20.46
N LEU A 74 -8.16 21.65 19.73
CA LEU A 74 -8.98 20.43 19.61
C LEU A 74 -8.23 19.32 18.84
N ILE A 75 -7.52 19.67 17.78
CA ILE A 75 -6.69 18.72 17.03
C ILE A 75 -5.63 18.12 17.94
N THR A 76 -4.91 18.94 18.69
CA THR A 76 -3.87 18.51 19.62
C THR A 76 -4.44 17.57 20.68
N ARG A 77 -5.55 17.94 21.32
CA ARG A 77 -6.24 17.09 22.30
C ARG A 77 -6.65 15.74 21.72
N ARG A 78 -7.18 15.73 20.48
CA ARG A 78 -7.57 14.50 19.80
C ARG A 78 -6.37 13.59 19.50
N GLN A 79 -5.25 14.18 19.11
CA GLN A 79 -4.00 13.45 18.89
C GLN A 79 -3.48 12.81 20.18
N GLU A 80 -3.56 13.51 21.32
CA GLU A 80 -3.21 12.97 22.63
C GLU A 80 -4.12 11.81 23.05
N GLU A 81 -5.44 11.94 22.83
CA GLU A 81 -6.40 10.86 23.10
C GLU A 81 -6.10 9.62 22.27
N LEU A 82 -5.82 9.79 20.97
CA LEU A 82 -5.42 8.71 20.08
C LEU A 82 -4.07 8.09 20.51
N GLY A 83 -3.14 8.91 20.98
CA GLY A 83 -1.87 8.45 21.53
C GLY A 83 -2.06 7.56 22.76
N ARG A 84 -2.91 7.98 23.71
CA ARG A 84 -3.27 7.18 24.90
C ARG A 84 -3.97 5.87 24.53
N ALA A 85 -4.91 5.91 23.60
CA ALA A 85 -5.61 4.72 23.11
C ALA A 85 -4.63 3.71 22.47
N ARG A 86 -3.64 4.20 21.70
CA ARG A 86 -2.58 3.34 21.12
C ARG A 86 -1.72 2.66 22.20
N LEU A 87 -1.35 3.39 23.26
CA LEU A 87 -0.60 2.83 24.38
C LEU A 87 -1.41 1.77 25.14
N ALA A 88 -2.69 2.04 25.41
CA ALA A 88 -3.59 1.07 26.02
C ALA A 88 -3.76 -0.18 25.15
N ALA A 89 -3.94 -0.04 23.87
CA ALA A 89 -4.01 -1.16 22.92
C ALA A 89 -2.71 -2.00 22.92
N ALA A 90 -1.55 -1.33 22.96
CA ALA A 90 -0.26 -2.03 23.05
C ALA A 90 -0.10 -2.81 24.38
N GLN A 91 -0.57 -2.26 25.49
CA GLN A 91 -0.59 -2.96 26.79
C GLN A 91 -1.54 -4.16 26.77
N LEU A 92 -2.76 -3.99 26.26
CA LEU A 92 -3.72 -5.10 26.11
C LEU A 92 -3.15 -6.20 25.23
N ALA A 93 -2.52 -5.85 24.09
CA ALA A 93 -1.84 -6.81 23.24
C ALA A 93 -0.69 -7.52 23.94
N LYS A 94 0.05 -6.83 24.83
CA LYS A 94 1.11 -7.45 25.65
C LYS A 94 0.52 -8.43 26.68
N THR A 95 -0.55 -8.04 27.37
CA THR A 95 -1.27 -8.89 28.33
C THR A 95 -1.87 -10.12 27.63
N PHE A 96 -2.54 -9.92 26.51
CA PHE A 96 -3.07 -11.02 25.68
C PHE A 96 -1.95 -12.03 25.35
N ARG A 97 -0.82 -11.54 24.83
CA ARG A 97 0.34 -12.39 24.52
C ARG A 97 0.99 -13.05 25.74
N SER A 98 0.97 -12.44 26.93
CA SER A 98 1.56 -13.02 28.15
C SER A 98 0.70 -14.14 28.76
N VAL A 99 -0.61 -14.05 28.62
CA VAL A 99 -1.55 -15.08 29.10
C VAL A 99 -1.51 -16.31 28.20
N THR A 100 -1.26 -16.10 26.91
CA THR A 100 -1.36 -17.11 25.87
C THR A 100 -0.03 -17.77 25.46
N ARG A 101 1.10 -17.47 26.13
CA ARG A 101 2.49 -17.74 25.73
C ARG A 101 2.91 -19.18 25.40
N HIS A 102 2.02 -20.17 25.40
CA HIS A 102 2.37 -21.59 25.20
C HIS A 102 1.47 -22.36 24.22
N SER A 103 0.59 -21.69 23.46
CA SER A 103 -0.23 -22.38 22.45
C SER A 103 0.35 -22.13 21.05
N PRO A 104 0.51 -23.19 20.22
CA PRO A 104 0.86 -23.04 18.80
C PRO A 104 -0.11 -22.12 18.02
N ALA A 105 -1.36 -22.00 18.48
CA ALA A 105 -2.39 -21.11 17.95
C ALA A 105 -2.05 -19.61 18.04
N GLU A 106 -1.03 -19.23 18.81
CA GLU A 106 -0.59 -17.84 18.96
C GLU A 106 0.43 -17.40 17.94
N LEU A 107 1.14 -18.36 17.38
CA LEU A 107 2.12 -18.09 16.33
C LEU A 107 1.44 -17.91 15.00
N VAL A 108 0.29 -18.59 14.80
CA VAL A 108 -0.44 -18.61 13.55
C VAL A 108 -1.94 -18.64 13.84
N GLU A 109 -2.64 -17.58 13.44
CA GLU A 109 -4.11 -17.50 13.44
C GLU A 109 -4.65 -17.95 12.08
N VAL A 110 -5.63 -18.87 12.07
CA VAL A 110 -6.30 -19.30 10.85
C VAL A 110 -7.50 -18.38 10.60
N ILE A 111 -7.50 -17.68 9.48
CA ILE A 111 -8.59 -16.82 9.04
C ILE A 111 -9.35 -17.58 7.95
N ALA A 112 -10.62 -17.92 8.22
CA ALA A 112 -11.47 -18.61 7.27
C ALA A 112 -12.37 -17.61 6.51
N GLY A 113 -12.50 -17.81 5.19
CA GLY A 113 -13.38 -17.05 4.32
C GLY A 113 -12.73 -15.83 3.67
N ARG A 114 -13.20 -15.53 2.46
CA ARG A 114 -12.64 -14.48 1.58
C ARG A 114 -12.72 -13.07 2.19
N GLU A 115 -13.87 -12.69 2.73
CA GLU A 115 -14.09 -11.35 3.28
C GLU A 115 -13.25 -11.08 4.56
N PRO A 116 -13.17 -12.03 5.54
CA PRO A 116 -12.25 -11.88 6.66
C PRO A 116 -10.79 -11.76 6.24
N VAL A 117 -10.34 -12.52 5.25
CA VAL A 117 -8.97 -12.43 4.71
C VAL A 117 -8.73 -11.06 4.10
N ARG A 118 -9.66 -10.55 3.27
CA ARG A 118 -9.59 -9.22 2.69
C ARG A 118 -9.49 -8.13 3.77
N THR A 119 -10.40 -8.16 4.74
CA THR A 119 -10.40 -7.22 5.86
C THR A 119 -9.07 -7.25 6.62
N ARG A 120 -8.51 -8.43 6.85
CA ARG A 120 -7.24 -8.56 7.56
C ARG A 120 -6.06 -8.03 6.73
N PHE A 121 -6.09 -8.24 5.41
CA PHE A 121 -5.09 -7.68 4.50
C PHE A 121 -5.15 -6.14 4.48
N GLU A 122 -6.35 -5.55 4.41
CA GLU A 122 -6.55 -4.11 4.51
C GLU A 122 -6.04 -3.55 5.85
N GLN A 123 -6.34 -4.24 6.97
CA GLN A 123 -5.85 -3.84 8.30
C GLN A 123 -4.32 -3.91 8.39
N LEU A 124 -3.69 -4.91 7.76
CA LEU A 124 -2.23 -5.04 7.69
C LEU A 124 -1.62 -3.83 6.97
N GLN A 125 -2.17 -3.46 5.82
CA GLN A 125 -1.72 -2.30 5.05
C GLN A 125 -1.94 -0.96 5.78
N LEU A 126 -3.12 -0.76 6.37
CA LEU A 126 -3.43 0.44 7.14
C LEU A 126 -2.57 0.57 8.39
N GLY A 127 -2.22 -0.55 9.02
CA GLY A 127 -1.40 -0.62 10.22
C GLY A 127 0.10 -0.44 9.98
N ALA A 128 0.57 -0.60 8.75
CA ALA A 128 1.98 -0.47 8.40
C ALA A 128 2.49 0.95 8.64
N ARG A 129 3.69 1.05 9.24
CA ARG A 129 4.33 2.32 9.59
C ARG A 129 5.72 2.51 8.98
N LYS A 130 6.40 1.42 8.65
CA LYS A 130 7.77 1.43 8.14
C LYS A 130 7.85 0.83 6.75
N GLU A 131 7.41 -0.43 6.62
CA GLU A 131 7.50 -1.16 5.37
C GLU A 131 6.38 -2.19 5.20
N VAL A 132 6.01 -2.43 3.95
CA VAL A 132 5.21 -3.57 3.50
C VAL A 132 6.07 -4.38 2.53
N LEU A 133 6.16 -5.69 2.76
CA LEU A 133 6.91 -6.63 1.93
C LEU A 133 5.92 -7.60 1.30
N VAL A 134 5.97 -7.79 -0.01
CA VAL A 134 4.97 -8.56 -0.74
C VAL A 134 5.62 -9.58 -1.68
N PHE A 135 5.10 -10.80 -1.69
CA PHE A 135 5.17 -11.70 -2.83
C PHE A 135 3.82 -11.68 -3.53
N ASP A 136 3.79 -11.15 -4.73
CA ASP A 136 2.60 -11.03 -5.54
C ASP A 136 2.59 -12.08 -6.65
N LYS A 137 1.57 -12.91 -6.66
CA LYS A 137 1.33 -13.91 -7.68
C LYS A 137 -0.15 -14.18 -7.86
N PRO A 138 -0.62 -14.53 -9.08
CA PRO A 138 -1.98 -14.99 -9.28
C PRO A 138 -2.22 -16.34 -8.57
N PRO A 139 -3.51 -16.69 -8.32
CA PRO A 139 -4.72 -15.97 -8.69
C PRO A 139 -5.03 -14.82 -7.72
N TYR A 140 -5.80 -13.82 -8.18
CA TYR A 140 -6.21 -12.68 -7.39
C TYR A 140 -7.65 -12.79 -6.92
N ALA A 141 -7.89 -12.46 -5.65
CA ALA A 141 -9.22 -12.44 -5.06
C ALA A 141 -10.04 -11.20 -5.49
N SER A 142 -9.39 -10.14 -5.96
CA SER A 142 -10.00 -8.89 -6.40
C SER A 142 -9.38 -8.44 -7.73
N PRO A 143 -10.08 -7.64 -8.54
CA PRO A 143 -9.47 -7.06 -9.72
C PRO A 143 -8.23 -6.24 -9.39
N ILE A 144 -7.26 -6.23 -10.31
CA ILE A 144 -6.05 -5.41 -10.20
C ILE A 144 -6.45 -3.93 -10.09
N GLY A 145 -5.76 -3.18 -9.24
CA GLY A 145 -6.04 -1.75 -9.00
C GLY A 145 -7.27 -1.47 -8.14
N ALA A 146 -8.01 -2.50 -7.68
CA ALA A 146 -9.15 -2.30 -6.80
C ALA A 146 -8.73 -1.84 -5.38
N ASN A 147 -7.51 -2.14 -4.97
CA ASN A 147 -6.99 -1.80 -3.65
C ASN A 147 -6.17 -0.50 -3.68
N LYS A 148 -6.85 0.63 -3.47
CA LYS A 148 -6.20 1.95 -3.41
C LYS A 148 -5.42 2.22 -2.11
N LEU A 149 -5.52 1.35 -1.11
CA LEU A 149 -4.78 1.49 0.16
C LEU A 149 -3.25 1.47 -0.05
N GLU A 150 -2.80 0.85 -1.13
CA GLU A 150 -1.40 0.85 -1.50
C GLU A 150 -0.88 2.26 -1.76
N LEU A 151 -1.58 3.04 -2.56
CA LEU A 151 -1.24 4.45 -2.79
C LEU A 151 -1.34 5.29 -1.52
N GLU A 152 -2.28 4.97 -0.62
CA GLU A 152 -2.43 5.67 0.66
C GLU A 152 -1.23 5.45 1.58
N TYR A 153 -0.74 4.21 1.76
CA TYR A 153 0.40 3.99 2.63
C TYR A 153 1.73 4.43 2.00
N LEU A 154 1.87 4.34 0.67
CA LEU A 154 2.98 4.96 -0.04
C LEU A 154 3.01 6.48 0.17
N GLY A 155 1.85 7.16 0.05
CA GLY A 155 1.71 8.59 0.33
C GLY A 155 2.04 8.99 1.78
N ARG A 156 1.97 8.03 2.73
CA ARG A 156 2.43 8.23 4.12
C ARG A 156 3.93 8.01 4.32
N GLY A 157 4.68 7.67 3.27
CA GLY A 157 6.10 7.37 3.31
C GLY A 157 6.43 5.95 3.82
N VAL A 158 5.47 5.03 3.82
CA VAL A 158 5.72 3.61 4.12
C VAL A 158 6.40 2.98 2.90
N ALA A 159 7.57 2.37 3.11
CA ALA A 159 8.28 1.69 2.03
C ALA A 159 7.49 0.44 1.58
N ASN A 160 7.30 0.28 0.27
CA ASN A 160 6.74 -0.95 -0.29
C ASN A 160 7.78 -1.65 -1.15
N ARG A 161 8.01 -2.94 -0.88
CA ARG A 161 8.87 -3.81 -1.67
C ARG A 161 8.10 -5.05 -2.12
N SER A 162 7.79 -5.11 -3.41
CA SER A 162 7.01 -6.19 -4.00
C SER A 162 7.85 -7.00 -4.99
N VAL A 163 7.83 -8.31 -4.85
CA VAL A 163 8.33 -9.25 -5.85
C VAL A 163 7.14 -9.88 -6.54
N TYR A 164 7.03 -9.63 -7.82
CA TYR A 164 5.97 -10.15 -8.68
C TYR A 164 6.40 -11.46 -9.33
N ASP A 165 5.52 -12.43 -9.35
CA ASP A 165 5.70 -13.62 -10.20
C ASP A 165 5.63 -13.18 -11.68
N THR A 166 6.36 -13.86 -12.57
CA THR A 166 6.25 -13.59 -14.01
C THR A 166 4.81 -13.73 -14.52
N LEU A 167 4.03 -14.65 -13.94
CA LEU A 167 2.62 -14.84 -14.28
C LEU A 167 1.76 -13.64 -13.89
N SER A 168 2.16 -12.84 -12.89
CA SER A 168 1.47 -11.60 -12.53
C SER A 168 1.44 -10.60 -13.68
N LEU A 169 2.54 -10.50 -14.43
CA LEU A 169 2.65 -9.59 -15.58
C LEU A 169 1.77 -9.99 -16.78
N GLU A 170 1.29 -11.22 -16.80
CA GLU A 170 0.36 -11.72 -17.80
C GLU A 170 -1.11 -11.41 -17.48
N VAL A 171 -1.39 -11.00 -16.25
CA VAL A 171 -2.75 -10.67 -15.81
C VAL A 171 -3.17 -9.30 -16.36
N PRO A 172 -4.33 -9.19 -17.02
CA PRO A 172 -4.82 -7.91 -17.53
C PRO A 172 -4.93 -6.84 -16.43
N GLY A 173 -4.43 -5.63 -16.70
CA GLY A 173 -4.43 -4.51 -15.75
C GLY A 173 -3.22 -4.45 -14.82
N GLN A 174 -2.37 -5.50 -14.75
CA GLN A 174 -1.23 -5.51 -13.83
C GLN A 174 -0.14 -4.51 -14.25
N VAL A 175 0.13 -4.42 -15.54
CA VAL A 175 1.16 -3.49 -16.06
C VAL A 175 0.71 -2.04 -15.89
N GLU A 176 -0.56 -1.78 -16.15
CA GLU A 176 -1.20 -0.48 -15.94
C GLU A 176 -1.11 -0.08 -14.45
N TRP A 177 -1.43 -1.00 -13.56
CA TRP A 177 -1.31 -0.78 -12.11
C TRP A 177 0.13 -0.48 -11.69
N LEU A 178 1.09 -1.24 -12.17
CA LEU A 178 2.51 -1.00 -11.90
C LEU A 178 2.98 0.38 -12.40
N SER A 179 2.42 0.87 -13.51
CA SER A 179 2.72 2.21 -14.02
C SER A 179 2.21 3.34 -13.11
N GLU A 180 1.28 3.05 -12.18
CA GLU A 180 0.78 3.98 -11.18
C GLU A 180 1.58 3.87 -9.86
N VAL A 181 1.82 2.66 -9.36
CA VAL A 181 2.40 2.45 -8.01
C VAL A 181 3.92 2.59 -7.98
N VAL A 182 4.63 2.23 -9.05
CA VAL A 182 6.10 2.39 -9.09
C VAL A 182 6.51 3.87 -9.02
N PRO A 183 5.92 4.78 -9.81
CA PRO A 183 6.19 6.22 -9.64
C PRO A 183 5.73 6.78 -8.28
N ALA A 184 4.73 6.15 -7.64
CA ALA A 184 4.27 6.51 -6.29
C ALA A 184 5.23 6.06 -5.18
N GLY A 185 6.27 5.26 -5.51
CA GLY A 185 7.33 4.86 -4.58
C GLY A 185 7.42 3.37 -4.29
N GLU A 186 6.64 2.52 -4.96
CA GLU A 186 6.81 1.08 -4.86
C GLU A 186 8.14 0.64 -5.48
N GLN A 187 8.88 -0.18 -4.75
CA GLN A 187 10.03 -0.89 -5.28
C GLN A 187 9.56 -2.25 -5.79
N ALA A 188 9.37 -2.37 -7.09
CA ALA A 188 8.87 -3.57 -7.73
C ALA A 188 9.99 -4.37 -8.40
N ARG A 189 9.98 -5.68 -8.22
CA ARG A 189 10.89 -6.63 -8.84
C ARG A 189 10.13 -7.84 -9.37
N VAL A 190 10.75 -8.60 -10.26
CA VAL A 190 10.17 -9.81 -10.87
C VAL A 190 11.03 -11.02 -10.56
N PHE A 191 10.38 -12.12 -10.19
CA PHE A 191 11.02 -13.41 -9.96
C PHE A 191 10.13 -14.54 -10.54
N PRO A 192 10.67 -15.48 -11.33
CA PRO A 192 9.91 -16.58 -11.90
C PRO A 192 9.63 -17.65 -10.86
N GLY A 193 8.35 -18.02 -10.70
CA GLY A 193 7.95 -19.13 -9.84
C GLY A 193 8.06 -18.84 -8.36
N LEU A 194 7.42 -17.76 -7.89
CA LEU A 194 7.31 -17.47 -6.46
C LEU A 194 6.70 -18.64 -5.69
N PRO A 195 7.29 -19.09 -4.56
CA PRO A 195 6.85 -20.29 -3.86
C PRO A 195 5.48 -20.12 -3.21
N LEU A 196 5.12 -18.89 -2.82
CA LEU A 196 3.86 -18.59 -2.15
C LEU A 196 3.47 -17.13 -2.37
N LYS A 197 2.22 -16.80 -2.08
CA LYS A 197 1.73 -15.43 -1.92
C LYS A 197 1.95 -15.01 -0.47
N LEU A 198 2.42 -13.78 -0.25
CA LEU A 198 2.81 -13.31 1.09
C LEU A 198 2.66 -11.80 1.18
N ALA A 199 2.18 -11.32 2.32
CA ALA A 199 2.29 -9.90 2.68
C ALA A 199 2.78 -9.79 4.13
N ILE A 200 3.77 -8.95 4.37
CA ILE A 200 4.34 -8.71 5.70
C ILE A 200 4.35 -7.21 5.98
N ALA A 201 3.80 -6.78 7.11
CA ALA A 201 3.89 -5.41 7.59
C ALA A 201 4.91 -5.28 8.73
N ASP A 202 5.82 -4.32 8.61
CA ASP A 202 6.80 -3.90 9.63
C ASP A 202 7.61 -5.07 10.22
N ARG A 203 7.71 -6.21 9.53
CA ARG A 203 8.29 -7.48 10.03
C ARG A 203 7.64 -7.96 11.34
N LYS A 204 6.37 -7.62 11.54
CA LYS A 204 5.62 -7.94 12.78
C LYS A 204 4.37 -8.75 12.54
N LEU A 205 3.87 -8.75 11.34
CA LEU A 205 2.65 -9.45 10.98
C LEU A 205 2.75 -9.92 9.54
N GLY A 206 2.56 -11.22 9.32
CA GLY A 206 2.55 -11.83 7.99
C GLY A 206 1.18 -12.41 7.67
N LEU A 207 0.76 -12.33 6.41
CA LEU A 207 -0.44 -12.94 5.88
C LEU A 207 -0.06 -13.87 4.73
N VAL A 208 -0.43 -15.15 4.85
CA VAL A 208 -0.12 -16.21 3.88
C VAL A 208 -1.40 -16.96 3.55
N PRO A 209 -1.81 -17.12 2.29
CA PRO A 209 -2.94 -17.98 1.93
C PRO A 209 -2.72 -19.42 2.40
N ILE A 210 -3.80 -20.11 2.82
CA ILE A 210 -3.74 -21.52 3.28
C ILE A 210 -3.40 -22.44 2.13
N SER A 211 -3.90 -22.17 0.94
CA SER A 211 -3.67 -22.97 -0.26
C SER A 211 -3.19 -22.12 -1.42
N ILE A 212 -2.41 -22.71 -2.32
CA ILE A 212 -1.88 -22.11 -3.53
C ILE A 212 -2.73 -22.44 -4.75
N GLU A 213 -3.61 -23.46 -4.63
CA GLU A 213 -4.44 -23.98 -5.72
C GLU A 213 -5.85 -23.34 -5.73
N GLU A 214 -6.34 -23.00 -6.92
CA GLU A 214 -7.74 -22.59 -7.10
C GLU A 214 -8.68 -23.80 -6.93
N PRO A 215 -9.85 -23.65 -6.30
CA PRO A 215 -10.49 -22.44 -5.76
C PRO A 215 -10.14 -22.12 -4.31
N SER A 216 -9.36 -22.95 -3.64
CA SER A 216 -9.12 -22.94 -2.20
C SER A 216 -8.30 -21.73 -1.67
N MET A 217 -7.59 -21.01 -2.55
CA MET A 217 -6.93 -19.74 -2.18
C MET A 217 -7.88 -18.68 -1.61
N GLN A 218 -9.19 -18.83 -1.88
CA GLN A 218 -10.21 -17.88 -1.40
C GLN A 218 -10.82 -18.29 -0.06
N GLU A 219 -10.48 -19.50 0.44
CA GLU A 219 -11.11 -20.08 1.63
C GLU A 219 -10.48 -19.66 2.93
N GLY A 220 -9.24 -19.18 2.91
CA GLY A 220 -8.61 -18.72 4.13
C GLY A 220 -7.14 -18.30 3.97
N ALA A 221 -6.61 -17.73 5.06
CA ALA A 221 -5.22 -17.35 5.20
C ALA A 221 -4.70 -17.62 6.61
N LEU A 222 -3.41 -17.74 6.72
CA LEU A 222 -2.68 -17.79 7.97
C LEU A 222 -2.18 -16.38 8.30
N LEU A 223 -2.54 -15.86 9.47
CA LEU A 223 -1.95 -14.66 10.03
C LEU A 223 -0.80 -15.09 10.94
N VAL A 224 0.42 -14.73 10.55
CA VAL A 224 1.64 -15.13 11.24
C VAL A 224 2.11 -13.99 12.13
N HIS A 225 2.14 -14.26 13.43
CA HIS A 225 2.60 -13.32 14.45
C HIS A 225 4.14 -13.37 14.64
N PRO A 226 4.73 -12.41 15.38
CA PRO A 226 6.17 -12.36 15.62
C PRO A 226 6.70 -13.68 16.19
N SER A 227 7.53 -14.36 15.42
CA SER A 227 8.00 -15.72 15.69
C SER A 227 9.16 -16.08 14.74
N GLY A 228 9.86 -17.17 15.04
CA GLY A 228 10.86 -17.72 14.11
C GLY A 228 10.29 -18.10 12.73
N LEU A 229 8.98 -18.40 12.65
CA LEU A 229 8.32 -18.60 11.36
C LEU A 229 8.24 -17.30 10.56
N LEU A 230 7.84 -16.19 11.19
CA LEU A 230 7.81 -14.90 10.53
C LEU A 230 9.21 -14.45 10.10
N ASP A 231 10.23 -14.67 10.94
CA ASP A 231 11.61 -14.37 10.59
C ASP A 231 12.08 -15.19 9.38
N ALA A 232 11.68 -16.46 9.30
CA ALA A 232 11.98 -17.31 8.15
C ALA A 232 11.30 -16.80 6.85
N LEU A 233 10.04 -16.35 6.93
CA LEU A 233 9.31 -15.76 5.80
C LEU A 233 9.97 -14.44 5.34
N VAL A 234 10.39 -13.59 6.27
CA VAL A 234 11.17 -12.38 5.97
C VAL A 234 12.49 -12.74 5.29
N ALA A 235 13.23 -13.72 5.82
CA ALA A 235 14.51 -14.17 5.23
C ALA A 235 14.33 -14.76 3.83
N LEU A 236 13.24 -15.49 3.58
CA LEU A 236 12.87 -15.99 2.26
C LEU A 236 12.63 -14.82 1.29
N LEU A 237 11.83 -13.81 1.72
CA LEU A 237 11.56 -12.64 0.89
C LEU A 237 12.84 -11.88 0.56
N GLU A 238 13.69 -11.61 1.54
CA GLU A 238 14.97 -10.92 1.34
C GLU A 238 15.91 -11.69 0.40
N THR A 239 15.87 -13.03 0.46
CA THR A 239 16.67 -13.89 -0.42
C THR A 239 16.21 -13.79 -1.87
N LEU A 240 14.89 -13.90 -2.10
CA LEU A 240 14.32 -13.81 -3.45
C LEU A 240 14.37 -12.37 -3.97
N TRP A 241 14.26 -11.37 -3.10
CA TRP A 241 14.46 -9.96 -3.47
C TRP A 241 15.84 -9.73 -4.11
N LYS A 242 16.90 -10.28 -3.52
CA LYS A 242 18.28 -10.16 -4.06
C LYS A 242 18.46 -10.86 -5.39
N GLN A 243 17.68 -11.91 -5.66
CA GLN A 243 17.75 -12.69 -6.88
C GLN A 243 16.81 -12.18 -7.98
N SER A 244 15.86 -11.34 -7.63
CA SER A 244 14.85 -10.79 -8.53
C SER A 244 15.38 -9.62 -9.36
N ILE A 245 14.73 -9.34 -10.49
CA ILE A 245 15.11 -8.28 -11.44
C ILE A 245 14.20 -7.05 -11.23
N PRO A 246 14.75 -5.81 -11.18
CA PRO A 246 13.93 -4.60 -11.10
C PRO A 246 12.94 -4.50 -12.26
N ILE A 247 11.67 -4.15 -11.94
CA ILE A 247 10.61 -4.12 -12.94
C ILE A 247 10.70 -2.91 -13.87
N GLU A 248 11.33 -1.83 -13.43
CA GLU A 248 11.53 -0.62 -14.23
C GLU A 248 12.31 -0.93 -15.51
N GLN A 249 13.25 -1.87 -15.43
CA GLN A 249 14.01 -2.33 -16.59
C GLN A 249 13.13 -3.11 -17.58
N ALA A 250 12.05 -3.71 -17.09
CA ALA A 250 11.09 -4.46 -17.90
C ALA A 250 9.96 -3.60 -18.47
N LEU A 251 9.56 -2.52 -17.76
CA LEU A 251 8.39 -1.69 -18.05
C LEU A 251 8.70 -0.37 -18.78
N LEU A 252 9.97 0.03 -18.93
CA LEU A 252 10.34 1.26 -19.62
C LEU A 252 9.71 1.30 -21.04
N PRO A 253 9.02 2.40 -21.43
CA PRO A 253 8.51 2.52 -22.78
C PRO A 253 9.65 2.44 -23.79
N PRO A 254 9.41 1.94 -25.01
CA PRO A 254 10.40 2.00 -26.06
C PRO A 254 10.71 3.47 -26.31
N GLY A 255 11.97 3.88 -26.10
CA GLY A 255 12.41 5.22 -26.48
C GLY A 255 12.11 5.44 -27.96
N GLU A 256 11.53 6.59 -28.29
CA GLU A 256 11.38 7.02 -29.68
C GLU A 256 12.76 7.03 -30.36
N GLY A 257 12.93 6.15 -31.30
CA GLY A 257 14.10 6.08 -32.16
C GLY A 257 15.04 4.93 -31.88
N ALA A 258 14.74 3.78 -32.46
CA ALA A 258 15.76 2.94 -33.07
C ALA A 258 15.16 1.68 -33.71
N SER A 259 14.75 1.81 -34.94
CA SER A 259 14.77 0.68 -35.86
C SER A 259 16.24 0.41 -36.27
N ALA A 260 17.04 -0.06 -35.32
CA ALA A 260 18.41 -0.51 -35.61
C ALA A 260 18.45 -2.03 -35.49
N VAL A 261 18.45 -2.68 -36.62
CA VAL A 261 18.84 -4.09 -36.74
C VAL A 261 20.24 -4.21 -36.13
N ILE A 262 20.39 -5.02 -35.08
CA ILE A 262 21.71 -5.31 -34.51
C ILE A 262 22.56 -5.97 -35.59
N SER A 263 23.53 -5.25 -36.08
CA SER A 263 24.69 -5.89 -36.75
C SER A 263 25.49 -6.62 -35.68
N PRO A 264 25.95 -7.86 -35.94
CA PRO A 264 26.66 -8.66 -34.95
C PRO A 264 28.08 -8.13 -34.76
N ASP A 265 28.22 -7.00 -34.09
CA ASP A 265 29.50 -6.46 -33.70
C ASP A 265 29.86 -6.99 -32.30
N LYS A 266 30.87 -7.84 -32.23
CA LYS A 266 31.35 -8.50 -31.00
C LYS A 266 31.88 -7.44 -30.04
N GLY A 267 31.09 -7.05 -29.04
CA GLY A 267 31.55 -6.19 -27.95
C GLY A 267 30.76 -4.92 -27.65
N ARG A 268 29.81 -4.53 -28.47
CA ARG A 268 29.00 -3.34 -28.22
C ARG A 268 27.85 -3.67 -27.24
N ALA A 269 27.65 -2.81 -26.24
CA ALA A 269 26.51 -2.92 -25.32
C ALA A 269 25.17 -2.88 -26.08
N PRO A 270 24.19 -3.72 -25.71
CA PRO A 270 22.89 -3.73 -26.35
C PRO A 270 22.18 -2.40 -26.15
N GLY A 271 21.37 -2.02 -27.14
CA GLY A 271 20.49 -0.85 -27.04
C GLY A 271 19.42 -1.01 -25.96
N PRO A 272 18.70 0.07 -25.62
CA PRO A 272 17.66 0.04 -24.59
C PRO A 272 16.60 -1.05 -24.78
N GLU A 273 16.13 -1.24 -26.01
CA GLU A 273 15.14 -2.28 -26.35
C GLU A 273 15.68 -3.71 -26.17
N ASP A 274 16.95 -3.92 -26.46
CA ASP A 274 17.58 -5.23 -26.30
C ASP A 274 17.89 -5.54 -24.85
N ARG A 275 18.23 -4.53 -24.04
CA ARG A 275 18.36 -4.69 -22.59
C ARG A 275 17.01 -5.07 -21.98
N ARG A 276 15.93 -4.41 -22.42
CA ARG A 276 14.57 -4.73 -22.00
C ARG A 276 14.19 -6.15 -22.39
N LEU A 277 14.46 -6.57 -23.63
CA LEU A 277 14.24 -7.94 -24.06
C LEU A 277 15.04 -8.95 -23.22
N LEU A 278 16.31 -8.65 -22.93
CA LEU A 278 17.17 -9.48 -22.07
C LEU A 278 16.63 -9.55 -20.64
N ALA A 279 16.13 -8.45 -20.08
CA ALA A 279 15.53 -8.41 -18.76
C ALA A 279 14.27 -9.29 -18.68
N LEU A 280 13.37 -9.18 -19.67
CA LEU A 280 12.16 -10.02 -19.74
C LEU A 280 12.49 -11.51 -19.94
N MET A 281 13.51 -11.80 -20.76
CA MET A 281 14.01 -13.17 -20.92
C MET A 281 14.61 -13.71 -19.63
N ALA A 282 15.40 -12.91 -18.92
CA ALA A 282 16.00 -13.28 -17.64
C ALA A 282 14.94 -13.45 -16.54
N ALA A 283 13.86 -12.67 -16.60
CA ALA A 283 12.68 -12.83 -15.74
C ALA A 283 11.83 -14.08 -16.09
N GLY A 284 12.17 -14.82 -17.15
CA GLY A 284 11.52 -16.10 -17.50
C GLY A 284 10.25 -15.97 -18.34
N LEU A 285 9.91 -14.79 -18.89
CA LEU A 285 8.71 -14.61 -19.72
C LEU A 285 8.81 -15.41 -21.03
N THR A 286 7.65 -15.89 -21.51
CA THR A 286 7.55 -16.54 -22.83
C THR A 286 7.67 -15.52 -23.97
N ASP A 287 7.97 -15.99 -25.20
CA ASP A 287 8.03 -15.09 -26.36
C ASP A 287 6.71 -14.37 -26.63
N GLU A 288 5.59 -15.03 -26.35
CA GLU A 288 4.24 -14.47 -26.47
C GLU A 288 3.98 -13.38 -25.42
N ALA A 289 4.40 -13.62 -24.17
CA ALA A 289 4.28 -12.62 -23.10
C ALA A 289 5.17 -11.41 -23.37
N ILE A 290 6.41 -11.63 -23.80
CA ILE A 290 7.34 -10.58 -24.21
C ILE A 290 6.78 -9.79 -25.41
N ALA A 291 6.18 -10.46 -26.38
CA ALA A 291 5.58 -9.81 -27.55
C ALA A 291 4.46 -8.83 -27.15
N ARG A 292 3.55 -9.27 -26.26
CA ARG A 292 2.51 -8.40 -25.68
C ARG A 292 3.12 -7.21 -24.93
N GLN A 293 4.10 -7.49 -24.08
CA GLN A 293 4.75 -6.48 -23.23
C GLN A 293 5.49 -5.40 -24.03
N LEU A 294 6.11 -5.78 -25.14
CA LEU A 294 6.87 -4.88 -26.00
C LEU A 294 6.03 -4.27 -27.14
N GLY A 295 4.76 -4.67 -27.30
CA GLY A 295 3.90 -4.21 -28.40
C GLY A 295 4.42 -4.64 -29.78
N ILE A 296 5.14 -5.75 -29.88
CA ILE A 296 5.73 -6.27 -31.14
C ILE A 296 5.26 -7.70 -31.41
N GLY A 297 5.37 -8.13 -32.67
CA GLY A 297 4.98 -9.50 -33.02
C GLY A 297 5.93 -10.57 -32.42
N SER A 298 5.40 -11.74 -32.01
CA SER A 298 6.16 -12.87 -31.45
C SER A 298 7.29 -13.35 -32.40
N ARG A 299 7.10 -13.24 -33.71
CA ARG A 299 8.14 -13.50 -34.70
C ARG A 299 9.32 -12.53 -34.59
N THR A 300 9.06 -11.27 -34.26
CA THR A 300 10.09 -10.25 -34.03
C THR A 300 10.85 -10.54 -32.75
N VAL A 301 10.15 -10.94 -31.67
CA VAL A 301 10.76 -11.36 -30.40
C VAL A 301 11.73 -12.53 -30.64
N ARG A 302 11.27 -13.60 -31.30
CA ARG A 302 12.12 -14.77 -31.61
C ARG A 302 13.36 -14.40 -32.42
N ARG A 303 13.20 -13.55 -33.44
CA ARG A 303 14.34 -13.08 -34.25
C ARG A 303 15.35 -12.29 -33.41
N ARG A 304 14.89 -11.36 -32.58
CA ARG A 304 15.76 -10.56 -31.68
C ARG A 304 16.43 -11.43 -30.63
N THR A 305 15.69 -12.32 -29.99
CA THR A 305 16.23 -13.30 -29.01
C THR A 305 17.37 -14.12 -29.63
N SER A 306 17.14 -14.66 -30.84
CA SER A 306 18.19 -15.44 -31.54
C SER A 306 19.41 -14.58 -31.91
N ALA A 307 19.23 -13.32 -32.25
CA ALA A 307 20.31 -12.39 -32.54
C ALA A 307 21.13 -12.07 -31.28
N LEU A 308 20.46 -11.80 -30.14
CA LEU A 308 21.11 -11.56 -28.84
C LEU A 308 21.87 -12.78 -28.34
N MET A 309 21.28 -13.97 -28.45
CA MET A 309 21.97 -15.22 -28.09
C MET A 309 23.23 -15.43 -28.89
N ARG A 310 23.19 -15.16 -30.20
CA ARG A 310 24.40 -15.23 -31.06
C ARG A 310 25.44 -14.17 -30.70
N ALA A 311 25.02 -12.93 -30.43
CA ALA A 311 25.91 -11.85 -30.00
C ALA A 311 26.58 -12.13 -28.66
N LEU A 312 25.87 -12.79 -27.73
CA LEU A 312 26.39 -13.23 -26.44
C LEU A 312 27.23 -14.51 -26.52
N GLY A 313 27.18 -15.24 -27.63
CA GLY A 313 27.90 -16.51 -27.82
C GLY A 313 27.30 -17.67 -27.00
N VAL A 314 25.96 -17.67 -26.81
CA VAL A 314 25.26 -18.64 -25.97
C VAL A 314 24.20 -19.41 -26.76
N GLN A 315 23.80 -20.58 -26.25
CA GLN A 315 22.88 -21.48 -26.91
C GLN A 315 21.47 -21.50 -26.28
N THR A 316 21.35 -21.04 -25.03
CA THR A 316 20.05 -21.04 -24.31
C THR A 316 19.69 -19.65 -23.79
N ARG A 317 18.37 -19.41 -23.59
CA ARG A 317 17.85 -18.16 -23.01
C ARG A 317 18.40 -17.91 -21.61
N PHE A 318 18.52 -18.96 -20.81
CA PHE A 318 19.13 -18.90 -19.48
C PHE A 318 20.58 -18.39 -19.55
N GLN A 319 21.39 -18.96 -20.46
CA GLN A 319 22.78 -18.52 -20.67
C GLN A 319 22.85 -17.07 -21.14
N ALA A 320 21.87 -16.62 -21.96
CA ALA A 320 21.80 -15.24 -22.41
C ALA A 320 21.55 -14.28 -21.25
N GLY A 321 20.60 -14.56 -20.37
CA GLY A 321 20.34 -13.79 -19.15
C GLY A 321 21.56 -13.76 -18.21
N LEU A 322 22.19 -14.91 -17.98
CA LEU A 322 23.40 -15.02 -17.14
C LEU A 322 24.58 -14.21 -17.70
N GLN A 323 24.81 -14.28 -19.00
CA GLN A 323 25.89 -13.52 -19.64
C GLN A 323 25.61 -12.02 -19.68
N ALA A 324 24.34 -11.63 -19.87
CA ALA A 324 23.93 -10.23 -19.81
C ALA A 324 24.16 -9.65 -18.40
N ALA A 325 23.78 -10.38 -17.35
CA ALA A 325 24.05 -9.99 -15.96
C ALA A 325 25.55 -9.86 -15.66
N LYS A 326 26.37 -10.85 -16.08
CA LYS A 326 27.84 -10.80 -15.90
C LYS A 326 28.50 -9.62 -16.62
N ARG A 327 27.91 -9.12 -17.70
CA ARG A 327 28.39 -7.96 -18.46
C ARG A 327 27.81 -6.63 -17.98
N GLY A 328 26.99 -6.62 -16.93
CA GLY A 328 26.32 -5.42 -16.43
C GLY A 328 25.29 -4.82 -17.42
N TRP A 329 24.67 -5.68 -18.23
CA TRP A 329 23.64 -5.28 -19.20
C TRP A 329 22.22 -5.38 -18.62
N LEU A 330 22.10 -6.02 -17.44
CA LEU A 330 20.89 -6.14 -16.61
C LEU A 330 21.11 -5.48 -15.26
#